data_12269e134faeab1554cd0dd5f39bc834
#
_entry.id   12269e134faeab1554cd0dd5f39bc834
#
_cell.length_a   1.000
_cell.length_b   1.000
_cell.length_c   1.000
_cell.angle_alpha   90.00
_cell.angle_beta   90.00
_cell.angle_gamma   90.00
#
_symmetry.space_group_name_H-M   'P 1'
#
loop_
_entity.id
_entity.type
_entity.pdbx_description
1 polymer ?
#
loop_
_entity_poly.entity_id
_entity_poly.type
_entity_poly.pdbx_seq_one_letter_code
_entity_poly.pdbx_strand_id
1 'polypeptide(L)'
;MLSVEEQLRVITSGTMQIVPLDGLKEKLKKGTPLNIKLGVDPTSPDLHLGHAVPLRKMRQFQDLGHNVTLIIGSGTALIGDPSGRDSTRPPLTAEQVDANAETYVNQAMKILDPERTTVVHNGDWIKPMNLETMLGLMSKFTIARILEREDFSNRYHNQQPIALHEFIYPVLQAYDSVVIKADVEMGGNDQIFNLLAGRDLMRDMDMEPQIALTMPLLVGTDGTKKMSKSYGNYIGLTDEPNDMFGKVMSITDEIIPMYYRLCSTLSIDELDAIDKSFADGTADPYQLKRALGRNIVDLYHGEGEGLKAQAAFDAQFKNNEVPDDVKEFSISLEADEDGLIYLPKILVEVEIASSNGEARRLIDGGGIKINQQPLPAKTYKVEPSVLEKALLQAGKKRWAQLI
;
A
#
# COMPACT_ATOMS: atom_id res chain seq x y z
N MET A 1 -28.82 -6.19 9.95
CA MET A 1 -27.73 -6.84 9.21
C MET A 1 -28.30 -7.50 7.94
N LEU A 2 -27.51 -7.56 6.87
CA LEU A 2 -27.85 -8.35 5.68
C LEU A 2 -27.98 -9.84 5.99
N SER A 3 -28.57 -10.62 5.09
CA SER A 3 -28.60 -12.09 5.20
C SER A 3 -27.18 -12.67 5.25
N VAL A 4 -27.03 -13.90 5.75
CA VAL A 4 -25.71 -14.56 5.81
C VAL A 4 -25.12 -14.72 4.42
N GLU A 5 -25.91 -15.03 3.42
CA GLU A 5 -25.51 -15.18 2.03
C GLU A 5 -24.98 -13.87 1.44
N GLU A 6 -25.70 -12.77 1.66
CA GLU A 6 -25.28 -11.42 1.22
C GLU A 6 -23.99 -10.98 1.91
N GLN A 7 -23.87 -11.21 3.22
CA GLN A 7 -22.64 -10.92 3.94
C GLN A 7 -21.47 -11.75 3.40
N LEU A 8 -21.65 -13.04 3.19
CA LEU A 8 -20.63 -13.92 2.63
C LEU A 8 -20.19 -13.45 1.24
N ARG A 9 -21.13 -13.04 0.38
CA ARG A 9 -20.79 -12.51 -0.95
C ARG A 9 -19.86 -11.31 -0.86
N VAL A 10 -20.11 -10.38 0.08
CA VAL A 10 -19.25 -9.21 0.30
C VAL A 10 -17.89 -9.63 0.88
N ILE A 11 -17.91 -10.48 1.92
CA ILE A 11 -16.69 -10.89 2.63
C ILE A 11 -15.77 -11.71 1.72
N THR A 12 -16.30 -12.62 0.91
CA THR A 12 -15.50 -13.46 0.01
C THR A 12 -14.97 -12.72 -1.22
N SER A 13 -15.63 -11.64 -1.64
CA SER A 13 -15.17 -10.85 -2.79
C SER A 13 -13.77 -10.27 -2.54
N GLY A 14 -12.82 -10.57 -3.42
CA GLY A 14 -11.44 -10.09 -3.32
C GLY A 14 -10.60 -10.71 -2.20
N THR A 15 -11.11 -11.69 -1.44
CA THR A 15 -10.30 -12.44 -0.48
C THR A 15 -9.56 -13.58 -1.17
N MET A 16 -8.40 -13.95 -0.61
CA MET A 16 -7.60 -15.05 -1.13
C MET A 16 -7.92 -16.36 -0.42
N GLN A 17 -7.99 -16.34 0.91
CA GLN A 17 -8.32 -17.50 1.73
C GLN A 17 -9.20 -17.11 2.91
N ILE A 18 -10.13 -18.00 3.29
CA ILE A 18 -10.93 -17.92 4.53
C ILE A 18 -10.87 -19.29 5.20
N VAL A 19 -10.27 -19.38 6.36
CA VAL A 19 -10.01 -20.66 7.04
C VAL A 19 -10.58 -20.68 8.46
N PRO A 20 -11.58 -21.55 8.72
CA PRO A 20 -12.41 -22.28 7.76
C PRO A 20 -13.61 -21.44 7.29
N LEU A 21 -13.98 -21.56 6.02
CA LEU A 21 -15.14 -20.84 5.47
C LEU A 21 -16.46 -21.23 6.17
N ASP A 22 -16.65 -22.51 6.44
CA ASP A 22 -17.87 -22.97 7.14
C ASP A 22 -17.93 -22.43 8.58
N GLY A 23 -16.77 -22.25 9.23
CA GLY A 23 -16.70 -21.59 10.54
C GLY A 23 -17.17 -20.13 10.49
N LEU A 24 -16.82 -19.41 9.44
CA LEU A 24 -17.32 -18.03 9.23
C LEU A 24 -18.86 -18.04 9.08
N LYS A 25 -19.39 -18.96 8.27
CA LYS A 25 -20.86 -19.11 8.10
C LYS A 25 -21.56 -19.35 9.44
N GLU A 26 -21.02 -20.25 10.28
CA GLU A 26 -21.59 -20.54 11.60
C GLU A 26 -21.52 -19.31 12.53
N LYS A 27 -20.42 -18.56 12.51
CA LYS A 27 -20.31 -17.31 13.28
C LYS A 27 -21.36 -16.27 12.81
N LEU A 28 -21.53 -16.08 11.50
CA LEU A 28 -22.52 -15.15 10.93
C LEU A 28 -23.96 -15.55 11.26
N LYS A 29 -24.29 -16.87 11.30
CA LYS A 29 -25.61 -17.37 11.67
C LYS A 29 -26.01 -17.03 13.11
N LYS A 30 -25.06 -16.72 14.00
CA LYS A 30 -25.37 -16.28 15.37
C LYS A 30 -26.11 -14.93 15.39
N GLY A 31 -26.03 -14.15 14.31
CA GLY A 31 -26.73 -12.87 14.15
C GLY A 31 -26.20 -11.76 15.08
N THR A 32 -25.06 -11.95 15.70
CA THR A 32 -24.37 -10.96 16.54
C THR A 32 -23.20 -10.34 15.81
N PRO A 33 -22.84 -9.08 16.10
CA PRO A 33 -21.62 -8.46 15.56
C PRO A 33 -20.39 -9.30 15.89
N LEU A 34 -19.56 -9.57 14.89
CA LEU A 34 -18.28 -10.24 15.05
C LEU A 34 -17.17 -9.22 15.39
N ASN A 35 -16.15 -9.66 16.12
CA ASN A 35 -14.96 -8.88 16.43
C ASN A 35 -13.89 -9.15 15.35
N ILE A 36 -13.68 -8.18 14.48
CA ILE A 36 -12.75 -8.24 13.36
C ILE A 36 -11.44 -7.57 13.76
N LYS A 37 -10.32 -8.28 13.61
CA LYS A 37 -8.97 -7.83 13.97
C LYS A 37 -8.11 -7.62 12.73
N LEU A 38 -7.36 -6.52 12.72
CA LEU A 38 -6.19 -6.33 11.86
C LEU A 38 -5.03 -5.80 12.73
N GLY A 39 -3.91 -6.49 12.75
CA GLY A 39 -2.67 -6.04 13.37
C GLY A 39 -1.74 -5.42 12.33
N VAL A 40 -1.12 -4.30 12.68
CA VAL A 40 -0.16 -3.60 11.82
C VAL A 40 1.04 -3.11 12.63
N ASP A 41 2.23 -3.41 12.14
CA ASP A 41 3.46 -2.84 12.69
C ASP A 41 3.74 -1.50 11.97
N PRO A 42 3.83 -0.38 12.69
CA PRO A 42 4.02 0.95 12.10
C PRO A 42 5.46 1.15 11.64
N THR A 43 5.85 0.47 10.57
CA THR A 43 7.23 0.40 10.07
C THR A 43 7.60 1.49 9.07
N SER A 44 6.62 2.27 8.62
CA SER A 44 6.77 3.39 7.69
C SER A 44 5.65 4.40 7.92
N PRO A 45 5.91 5.70 7.84
CA PRO A 45 4.90 6.73 8.10
C PRO A 45 3.79 6.78 7.04
N ASP A 46 4.09 6.46 5.78
CA ASP A 46 3.10 6.63 4.70
C ASP A 46 2.56 5.30 4.21
N LEU A 47 1.26 5.27 3.98
CA LEU A 47 0.56 4.13 3.41
C LEU A 47 0.42 4.26 1.89
N HIS A 48 0.27 3.12 1.23
CA HIS A 48 -0.06 3.02 -0.19
C HIS A 48 -1.26 2.08 -0.39
N LEU A 49 -1.80 2.02 -1.60
CA LEU A 49 -3.00 1.20 -1.88
C LEU A 49 -2.87 -0.25 -1.43
N GLY A 50 -1.66 -0.84 -1.46
CA GLY A 50 -1.43 -2.19 -0.95
C GLY A 50 -1.75 -2.35 0.54
N HIS A 51 -1.44 -1.34 1.36
CA HIS A 51 -1.84 -1.30 2.78
C HIS A 51 -3.34 -1.02 2.95
N ALA A 52 -3.93 -0.30 2.01
CA ALA A 52 -5.36 0.00 2.03
C ALA A 52 -6.24 -1.24 1.78
N VAL A 53 -5.74 -2.26 1.08
CA VAL A 53 -6.52 -3.48 0.75
C VAL A 53 -7.14 -4.14 2.00
N PRO A 54 -6.39 -4.52 3.04
CA PRO A 54 -6.99 -5.07 4.25
C PRO A 54 -7.85 -4.05 5.02
N LEU A 55 -7.49 -2.75 5.04
CA LEU A 55 -8.30 -1.71 5.67
C LEU A 55 -9.67 -1.55 4.98
N ARG A 56 -9.73 -1.63 3.66
CA ARG A 56 -10.99 -1.61 2.91
C ARG A 56 -11.85 -2.84 3.20
N LYS A 57 -11.25 -4.00 3.35
CA LYS A 57 -11.98 -5.20 3.80
C LYS A 57 -12.53 -5.01 5.21
N MET A 58 -11.78 -4.42 6.14
CA MET A 58 -12.29 -4.04 7.46
C MET A 58 -13.48 -3.08 7.36
N ARG A 59 -13.41 -2.08 6.46
CA ARG A 59 -14.51 -1.16 6.20
C ARG A 59 -15.77 -1.90 5.73
N GLN A 60 -15.64 -2.88 4.85
CA GLN A 60 -16.77 -3.72 4.44
C GLN A 60 -17.40 -4.46 5.64
N PHE A 61 -16.60 -4.96 6.59
CA PHE A 61 -17.13 -5.53 7.83
C PHE A 61 -17.85 -4.50 8.69
N GLN A 62 -17.34 -3.26 8.79
CA GLN A 62 -18.06 -2.17 9.47
C GLN A 62 -19.42 -1.89 8.83
N ASP A 63 -19.46 -1.79 7.49
CA ASP A 63 -20.69 -1.53 6.73
C ASP A 63 -21.71 -2.66 6.90
N LEU A 64 -21.26 -3.90 7.11
CA LEU A 64 -22.09 -5.05 7.46
C LEU A 64 -22.56 -5.06 8.93
N GLY A 65 -22.05 -4.15 9.78
CA GLY A 65 -22.46 -4.00 11.17
C GLY A 65 -21.60 -4.75 12.18
N HIS A 66 -20.39 -5.19 11.80
CA HIS A 66 -19.42 -5.83 12.69
C HIS A 66 -18.51 -4.82 13.39
N ASN A 67 -17.91 -5.23 14.54
CA ASN A 67 -16.96 -4.44 15.28
C ASN A 67 -15.57 -4.61 14.67
N VAL A 68 -14.81 -3.53 14.50
CA VAL A 68 -13.44 -3.62 14.00
C VAL A 68 -12.44 -3.08 15.01
N THR A 69 -11.33 -3.79 15.15
CA THR A 69 -10.20 -3.42 16.00
C THR A 69 -8.92 -3.38 15.17
N LEU A 70 -8.33 -2.19 15.08
CA LEU A 70 -7.01 -1.98 14.51
C LEU A 70 -5.98 -2.04 15.64
N ILE A 71 -5.11 -3.06 15.60
CA ILE A 71 -4.04 -3.21 16.58
C ILE A 71 -2.76 -2.60 16.03
N ILE A 72 -2.24 -1.62 16.75
CA ILE A 72 -0.91 -1.07 16.49
C ILE A 72 0.12 -1.92 17.21
N GLY A 73 1.05 -2.48 16.45
CA GLY A 73 2.11 -3.36 16.93
C GLY A 73 3.21 -2.62 17.71
N SER A 74 2.86 -1.85 18.75
CA SER A 74 3.84 -1.11 19.56
C SER A 74 4.72 -2.01 20.44
N GLY A 75 4.33 -3.25 20.66
CA GLY A 75 5.15 -4.29 21.29
C GLY A 75 5.86 -5.17 20.27
N THR A 76 5.15 -5.62 19.23
CA THR A 76 5.70 -6.51 18.19
C THR A 76 6.68 -5.81 17.26
N ALA A 77 6.53 -4.51 16.99
CA ALA A 77 7.47 -3.73 16.16
C ALA A 77 8.90 -3.68 16.74
N LEU A 78 9.06 -3.88 18.05
CA LEU A 78 10.38 -3.98 18.69
C LEU A 78 11.13 -5.27 18.30
N ILE A 79 10.39 -6.31 17.89
CA ILE A 79 10.93 -7.55 17.36
C ILE A 79 11.09 -7.43 15.85
N GLY A 80 10.07 -6.88 15.17
CA GLY A 80 9.93 -6.81 13.74
C GLY A 80 9.38 -8.10 13.12
N ASP A 81 8.37 -7.97 12.25
CA ASP A 81 7.77 -9.10 11.54
C ASP A 81 8.80 -9.75 10.59
N PRO A 82 9.15 -11.03 10.80
CA PRO A 82 10.03 -11.75 9.89
C PRO A 82 9.35 -12.21 8.58
N SER A 83 8.02 -12.09 8.44
CA SER A 83 7.26 -12.58 7.28
C SER A 83 7.78 -12.04 5.95
N GLY A 84 8.04 -12.97 5.00
CA GLY A 84 8.44 -12.64 3.63
C GLY A 84 9.81 -11.94 3.50
N ARG A 85 10.75 -12.22 4.41
CA ARG A 85 12.08 -11.62 4.44
C ARG A 85 13.20 -12.65 4.52
N ASP A 86 14.31 -12.29 3.87
CA ASP A 86 15.54 -13.12 3.85
C ASP A 86 16.53 -12.71 4.96
N SER A 87 16.24 -11.67 5.75
CA SER A 87 17.15 -11.15 6.79
C SER A 87 16.38 -10.48 7.93
N THR A 88 17.03 -10.46 9.11
CA THR A 88 16.52 -9.79 10.31
C THR A 88 16.36 -8.28 10.08
N ARG A 89 15.25 -7.70 10.53
CA ARG A 89 14.99 -6.27 10.46
C ARG A 89 15.70 -5.53 11.58
N PRO A 90 16.33 -4.37 11.33
CA PRO A 90 16.75 -3.49 12.41
C PRO A 90 15.55 -3.08 13.26
N PRO A 91 15.63 -3.18 14.60
CA PRO A 91 14.56 -2.75 15.49
C PRO A 91 14.33 -1.23 15.39
N LEU A 92 13.07 -0.81 15.46
CA LEU A 92 12.71 0.60 15.59
C LEU A 92 12.83 1.05 17.05
N THR A 93 13.09 2.34 17.28
CA THR A 93 12.96 2.91 18.62
C THR A 93 11.50 3.10 19.00
N ALA A 94 11.20 3.21 20.30
CA ALA A 94 9.83 3.42 20.76
C ALA A 94 9.25 4.73 20.20
N GLU A 95 10.05 5.79 20.13
CA GLU A 95 9.65 7.09 19.60
C GLU A 95 9.33 7.01 18.09
N GLN A 96 10.09 6.22 17.33
CA GLN A 96 9.81 5.98 15.91
C GLN A 96 8.53 5.18 15.71
N VAL A 97 8.28 4.19 16.57
CA VAL A 97 7.05 3.40 16.55
C VAL A 97 5.84 4.29 16.84
N ASP A 98 5.92 5.15 17.86
CA ASP A 98 4.81 6.02 18.25
C ASP A 98 4.51 7.08 17.16
N ALA A 99 5.51 7.72 16.59
CA ALA A 99 5.35 8.70 15.52
C ALA A 99 4.75 8.06 14.24
N ASN A 100 5.24 6.89 13.85
CA ASN A 100 4.71 6.15 12.70
C ASN A 100 3.28 5.66 12.97
N ALA A 101 2.95 5.26 14.21
CA ALA A 101 1.63 4.80 14.60
C ALA A 101 0.57 5.89 14.43
N GLU A 102 0.87 7.12 14.88
CA GLU A 102 -0.04 8.26 14.72
C GLU A 102 -0.33 8.52 13.23
N THR A 103 0.71 8.56 12.41
CA THR A 103 0.57 8.76 10.96
C THR A 103 -0.22 7.63 10.31
N TYR A 104 0.04 6.37 10.70
CA TYR A 104 -0.69 5.21 10.19
C TYR A 104 -2.19 5.31 10.53
N VAL A 105 -2.52 5.57 11.78
CA VAL A 105 -3.92 5.70 12.25
C VAL A 105 -4.63 6.81 11.50
N ASN A 106 -4.03 7.99 11.37
CA ASN A 106 -4.62 9.12 10.65
C ASN A 106 -4.94 8.77 9.18
N GLN A 107 -4.07 8.03 8.51
CA GLN A 107 -4.32 7.59 7.13
C GLN A 107 -5.34 6.44 7.07
N ALA A 108 -5.34 5.50 8.03
CA ALA A 108 -6.33 4.43 8.10
C ALA A 108 -7.75 4.97 8.31
N MET A 109 -7.91 6.05 9.08
CA MET A 109 -9.21 6.70 9.32
C MET A 109 -9.77 7.44 8.10
N LYS A 110 -9.01 7.60 7.00
CA LYS A 110 -9.58 8.00 5.70
C LYS A 110 -10.42 6.88 5.07
N ILE A 111 -10.21 5.63 5.48
CA ILE A 111 -10.89 4.44 4.96
C ILE A 111 -11.92 3.93 5.96
N LEU A 112 -11.52 3.80 7.22
CA LEU A 112 -12.35 3.28 8.31
C LEU A 112 -13.25 4.39 8.87
N ASP A 113 -14.39 3.99 9.41
CA ASP A 113 -15.24 4.88 10.20
C ASP A 113 -14.61 5.09 11.60
N PRO A 114 -14.15 6.31 11.93
CA PRO A 114 -13.47 6.55 13.22
C PRO A 114 -14.34 6.27 14.44
N GLU A 115 -15.66 6.51 14.36
CA GLU A 115 -16.59 6.31 15.47
C GLU A 115 -16.86 4.82 15.75
N ARG A 116 -16.57 3.96 14.76
CA ARG A 116 -16.81 2.51 14.79
C ARG A 116 -15.53 1.69 14.76
N THR A 117 -14.38 2.34 14.90
CA THR A 117 -13.06 1.69 14.92
C THR A 117 -12.46 1.77 16.31
N THR A 118 -12.16 0.62 16.91
CA THR A 118 -11.35 0.57 18.12
C THR A 118 -9.88 0.48 17.72
N VAL A 119 -9.07 1.44 18.17
CA VAL A 119 -7.60 1.41 18.00
C VAL A 119 -6.99 1.04 19.34
N VAL A 120 -6.13 0.03 19.35
CA VAL A 120 -5.41 -0.43 20.54
C VAL A 120 -3.94 -0.66 20.25
N HIS A 121 -3.10 -0.58 21.27
CA HIS A 121 -1.67 -0.82 21.16
C HIS A 121 -1.33 -2.15 21.84
N ASN A 122 -0.74 -3.11 21.12
CA ASN A 122 -0.41 -4.40 21.75
C ASN A 122 0.73 -4.30 22.77
N GLY A 123 1.49 -3.21 22.78
CA GLY A 123 2.40 -2.91 23.87
C GLY A 123 1.75 -2.84 25.25
N ASP A 124 0.45 -2.52 25.34
CA ASP A 124 -0.29 -2.40 26.59
C ASP A 124 -0.41 -3.73 27.35
N TRP A 125 -0.43 -4.86 26.63
CA TRP A 125 -0.46 -6.20 27.23
C TRP A 125 0.84 -6.97 27.06
N ILE A 126 1.70 -6.61 26.09
CA ILE A 126 3.00 -7.27 25.88
C ILE A 126 4.05 -6.74 26.85
N LYS A 127 4.18 -5.40 27.00
CA LYS A 127 5.23 -4.79 27.85
C LYS A 127 5.14 -5.20 29.33
N PRO A 128 3.95 -5.28 29.96
CA PRO A 128 3.84 -5.73 31.37
C PRO A 128 3.93 -7.25 31.54
N MET A 129 4.05 -8.04 30.46
CA MET A 129 4.10 -9.48 30.52
C MET A 129 5.35 -9.95 31.29
N ASN A 130 5.14 -10.75 32.32
CA ASN A 130 6.25 -11.33 33.09
C ASN A 130 6.77 -12.62 32.44
N LEU A 131 7.92 -13.11 32.93
CA LEU A 131 8.57 -14.30 32.38
C LEU A 131 7.67 -15.55 32.46
N GLU A 132 6.93 -15.74 33.55
CA GLU A 132 6.03 -16.88 33.74
C GLU A 132 4.94 -16.92 32.66
N THR A 133 4.31 -15.79 32.41
CA THR A 133 3.28 -15.65 31.34
C THR A 133 3.90 -15.93 29.97
N MET A 134 5.08 -15.37 29.70
CA MET A 134 5.76 -15.58 28.41
C MET A 134 6.13 -17.06 28.23
N LEU A 135 6.68 -17.72 29.22
CA LEU A 135 6.99 -19.16 29.15
C LEU A 135 5.72 -20.01 29.00
N GLY A 136 4.63 -19.62 29.66
CA GLY A 136 3.32 -20.26 29.50
C GLY A 136 2.79 -20.17 28.06
N LEU A 137 2.95 -19.02 27.39
CA LEU A 137 2.58 -18.85 25.98
C LEU A 137 3.51 -19.66 25.06
N MET A 138 4.82 -19.54 25.25
CA MET A 138 5.79 -20.24 24.42
C MET A 138 5.67 -21.77 24.51
N SER A 139 5.25 -22.31 25.65
CA SER A 139 5.05 -23.77 25.84
C SER A 139 3.95 -24.35 24.96
N LYS A 140 3.06 -23.50 24.40
CA LYS A 140 1.99 -23.91 23.48
C LYS A 140 2.44 -23.99 22.02
N PHE A 141 3.67 -23.60 21.72
CA PHE A 141 4.26 -23.64 20.38
C PHE A 141 5.47 -24.56 20.34
N THR A 142 5.62 -25.30 19.25
CA THR A 142 6.83 -26.10 19.03
C THR A 142 7.72 -25.44 17.98
N ILE A 143 9.03 -25.58 18.12
CA ILE A 143 9.97 -25.10 17.10
C ILE A 143 9.68 -25.73 15.74
N ALA A 144 9.33 -27.03 15.72
CA ALA A 144 8.96 -27.73 14.49
C ALA A 144 7.80 -27.02 13.77
N ARG A 145 6.75 -26.62 14.51
CA ARG A 145 5.60 -25.88 13.94
C ARG A 145 6.00 -24.50 13.43
N ILE A 146 6.83 -23.76 14.16
CA ILE A 146 7.28 -22.44 13.75
C ILE A 146 8.15 -22.52 12.47
N LEU A 147 8.98 -23.56 12.34
CA LEU A 147 9.82 -23.79 11.16
C LEU A 147 9.03 -24.21 9.90
N GLU A 148 7.72 -24.53 10.00
CA GLU A 148 6.86 -24.72 8.83
C GLU A 148 6.58 -23.40 8.09
N ARG A 149 6.80 -22.25 8.72
CA ARG A 149 6.67 -20.96 8.07
C ARG A 149 7.72 -20.79 6.98
N GLU A 150 7.31 -20.42 5.77
CA GLU A 150 8.12 -20.49 4.57
C GLU A 150 9.46 -19.74 4.68
N ASP A 151 9.47 -18.53 5.26
CA ASP A 151 10.68 -17.74 5.46
C ASP A 151 11.66 -18.39 6.45
N PHE A 152 11.16 -18.93 7.57
CA PHE A 152 11.99 -19.66 8.50
C PHE A 152 12.50 -20.98 7.90
N SER A 153 11.64 -21.71 7.20
CA SER A 153 12.01 -22.94 6.49
C SER A 153 13.15 -22.68 5.50
N ASN A 154 12.99 -21.65 4.67
CA ASN A 154 13.98 -21.27 3.67
C ASN A 154 15.30 -20.86 4.32
N ARG A 155 15.29 -20.01 5.35
CA ARG A 155 16.48 -19.57 6.08
C ARG A 155 17.16 -20.74 6.78
N TYR A 156 16.39 -21.64 7.40
CA TYR A 156 16.93 -22.83 8.08
C TYR A 156 17.64 -23.77 7.10
N HIS A 157 17.02 -24.11 5.95
CA HIS A 157 17.62 -24.98 4.95
C HIS A 157 18.84 -24.35 4.26
N ASN A 158 18.85 -23.04 4.10
CA ASN A 158 19.96 -22.28 3.54
C ASN A 158 21.04 -21.91 4.57
N GLN A 159 20.95 -22.43 5.82
CA GLN A 159 21.88 -22.15 6.90
C GLN A 159 22.05 -20.64 7.20
N GLN A 160 20.99 -19.86 6.97
CA GLN A 160 20.96 -18.44 7.30
C GLN A 160 20.58 -18.23 8.77
N PRO A 161 21.11 -17.21 9.44
CA PRO A 161 20.82 -16.97 10.86
C PRO A 161 19.33 -16.70 11.10
N ILE A 162 18.78 -17.32 12.16
CA ILE A 162 17.46 -17.03 12.69
C ILE A 162 17.64 -16.70 14.17
N ALA A 163 17.31 -15.49 14.58
CA ALA A 163 17.43 -15.10 15.98
C ALA A 163 16.24 -15.60 16.80
N LEU A 164 16.48 -15.99 18.04
CA LEU A 164 15.45 -16.58 18.91
C LEU A 164 14.23 -15.67 19.12
N HIS A 165 14.43 -14.35 19.17
CA HIS A 165 13.31 -13.40 19.31
C HIS A 165 12.35 -13.41 18.12
N GLU A 166 12.82 -13.77 16.91
CA GLU A 166 11.96 -13.86 15.73
C GLU A 166 10.91 -14.98 15.88
N PHE A 167 11.19 -16.05 16.61
CA PHE A 167 10.22 -17.11 16.92
C PHE A 167 9.12 -16.66 17.88
N ILE A 168 9.35 -15.57 18.64
CA ILE A 168 8.37 -15.05 19.58
C ILE A 168 7.32 -14.19 18.85
N TYR A 169 7.65 -13.60 17.71
CA TYR A 169 6.74 -12.72 16.96
C TYR A 169 5.38 -13.37 16.68
N PRO A 170 5.28 -14.57 16.05
CA PRO A 170 4.00 -15.23 15.81
C PRO A 170 3.24 -15.60 17.10
N VAL A 171 3.94 -15.85 18.21
CA VAL A 171 3.33 -16.13 19.52
C VAL A 171 2.63 -14.87 20.07
N LEU A 172 3.27 -13.70 19.95
CA LEU A 172 2.70 -12.44 20.41
C LEU A 172 1.52 -12.00 19.56
N GLN A 173 1.62 -12.14 18.24
CA GLN A 173 0.48 -11.86 17.34
C GLN A 173 -0.70 -12.79 17.63
N ALA A 174 -0.44 -14.08 17.93
CA ALA A 174 -1.47 -15.03 18.33
C ALA A 174 -2.13 -14.60 19.65
N TYR A 175 -1.34 -14.10 20.60
CA TYR A 175 -1.86 -13.59 21.87
C TYR A 175 -2.73 -12.34 21.72
N ASP A 176 -2.45 -11.46 20.76
CA ASP A 176 -3.33 -10.34 20.44
C ASP A 176 -4.78 -10.80 20.18
N SER A 177 -4.96 -11.94 19.48
CA SER A 177 -6.27 -12.49 19.19
C SER A 177 -7.00 -13.01 20.42
N VAL A 178 -6.26 -13.53 21.40
CA VAL A 178 -6.79 -13.96 22.71
C VAL A 178 -7.27 -12.75 23.50
N VAL A 179 -6.44 -11.70 23.58
CA VAL A 179 -6.75 -10.49 24.36
C VAL A 179 -8.02 -9.80 23.87
N ILE A 180 -8.15 -9.61 22.56
CA ILE A 180 -9.33 -8.93 21.99
C ILE A 180 -10.49 -9.88 21.69
N LYS A 181 -10.34 -11.18 21.92
CA LYS A 181 -11.36 -12.22 21.62
C LYS A 181 -11.81 -12.12 20.16
N ALA A 182 -10.86 -12.18 19.24
CA ALA A 182 -11.13 -12.02 17.83
C ALA A 182 -12.01 -13.13 17.26
N ASP A 183 -13.04 -12.76 16.47
CA ASP A 183 -13.82 -13.72 15.69
C ASP A 183 -13.22 -13.94 14.29
N VAL A 184 -12.62 -12.88 13.72
CA VAL A 184 -11.92 -12.91 12.44
C VAL A 184 -10.63 -12.12 12.57
N GLU A 185 -9.51 -12.71 12.20
CA GLU A 185 -8.24 -12.01 12.01
C GLU A 185 -7.93 -11.89 10.53
N MET A 186 -7.57 -10.68 10.11
CA MET A 186 -7.27 -10.36 8.72
C MET A 186 -5.78 -10.05 8.53
N GLY A 187 -5.27 -10.34 7.33
CA GLY A 187 -3.90 -10.00 6.95
C GLY A 187 -3.66 -10.16 5.46
N GLY A 188 -2.46 -9.82 4.99
CA GLY A 188 -1.97 -10.23 3.67
C GLY A 188 -1.79 -11.75 3.62
N ASN A 189 -1.69 -12.32 2.41
CA ASN A 189 -1.53 -13.78 2.29
C ASN A 189 -0.19 -14.28 2.88
N ASP A 190 0.81 -13.44 2.98
CA ASP A 190 2.07 -13.70 3.67
C ASP A 190 1.92 -13.87 5.19
N GLN A 191 0.78 -13.46 5.76
CA GLN A 191 0.47 -13.58 7.18
C GLN A 191 -0.28 -14.87 7.57
N ILE A 192 -0.63 -15.74 6.61
CA ILE A 192 -1.50 -16.90 6.86
C ILE A 192 -1.00 -17.77 8.03
N PHE A 193 0.31 -17.99 8.14
CA PHE A 193 0.89 -18.76 9.24
C PHE A 193 0.57 -18.13 10.61
N ASN A 194 0.78 -16.83 10.75
CA ASN A 194 0.55 -16.10 12.00
C ASN A 194 -0.95 -16.11 12.38
N LEU A 195 -1.85 -15.96 11.37
CA LEU A 195 -3.28 -16.01 11.60
C LEU A 195 -3.73 -17.42 12.08
N LEU A 196 -3.15 -18.46 11.52
CA LEU A 196 -3.40 -19.85 11.95
C LEU A 196 -2.84 -20.12 13.34
N ALA A 197 -1.67 -19.58 13.67
CA ALA A 197 -1.08 -19.66 15.02
C ALA A 197 -2.02 -19.04 16.07
N GLY A 198 -2.69 -17.93 15.73
CA GLY A 198 -3.73 -17.32 16.58
C GLY A 198 -4.91 -18.27 16.82
N ARG A 199 -5.38 -18.97 15.78
CA ARG A 199 -6.43 -19.99 15.92
C ARG A 199 -6.04 -21.14 16.86
N ASP A 200 -4.82 -21.62 16.69
CA ASP A 200 -4.31 -22.75 17.49
C ASP A 200 -4.17 -22.33 18.96
N LEU A 201 -3.62 -21.16 19.23
CA LEU A 201 -3.50 -20.63 20.60
C LEU A 201 -4.86 -20.44 21.27
N MET A 202 -5.85 -19.85 20.55
CA MET A 202 -7.20 -19.68 21.11
C MET A 202 -7.82 -21.02 21.50
N ARG A 203 -7.65 -22.06 20.65
CA ARG A 203 -8.13 -23.43 20.96
C ARG A 203 -7.43 -24.00 22.22
N ASP A 204 -6.12 -23.81 22.35
CA ASP A 204 -5.33 -24.28 23.49
C ASP A 204 -5.63 -23.49 24.78
N MET A 205 -6.39 -22.40 24.67
CA MET A 205 -6.89 -21.61 25.78
C MET A 205 -8.43 -21.76 25.98
N ASP A 206 -9.02 -22.82 25.44
CA ASP A 206 -10.45 -23.14 25.54
C ASP A 206 -11.36 -22.02 24.98
N MET A 207 -10.88 -21.24 24.02
CA MET A 207 -11.65 -20.21 23.33
C MET A 207 -12.16 -20.71 21.97
N GLU A 208 -13.28 -20.14 21.50
CA GLU A 208 -13.72 -20.37 20.12
C GLU A 208 -12.71 -19.77 19.13
N PRO A 209 -12.08 -20.59 18.24
CA PRO A 209 -11.03 -20.12 17.39
C PRO A 209 -11.52 -19.07 16.39
N GLN A 210 -10.70 -18.05 16.14
CA GLN A 210 -10.96 -17.05 15.10
C GLN A 210 -10.96 -17.65 13.69
N ILE A 211 -11.52 -16.93 12.74
CA ILE A 211 -11.39 -17.20 11.31
C ILE A 211 -10.16 -16.48 10.80
N ALA A 212 -9.29 -17.18 10.07
CA ALA A 212 -8.16 -16.56 9.37
C ALA A 212 -8.64 -16.11 7.98
N LEU A 213 -8.54 -14.81 7.66
CA LEU A 213 -8.94 -14.24 6.39
C LEU A 213 -7.73 -13.54 5.76
N THR A 214 -7.33 -13.98 4.56
CA THR A 214 -6.19 -13.35 3.88
C THR A 214 -6.64 -12.60 2.63
N MET A 215 -5.98 -11.45 2.41
CA MET A 215 -6.11 -10.64 1.21
C MET A 215 -4.92 -10.90 0.28
N PRO A 216 -5.11 -10.83 -1.04
CA PRO A 216 -4.01 -10.88 -1.98
C PRO A 216 -3.10 -9.66 -1.81
N LEU A 217 -1.82 -9.84 -2.11
CA LEU A 217 -0.88 -8.72 -2.21
C LEU A 217 -1.17 -7.94 -3.48
N LEU A 218 -1.42 -6.64 -3.37
CA LEU A 218 -1.68 -5.79 -4.52
C LEU A 218 -0.43 -5.68 -5.39
N VAL A 219 -0.57 -5.94 -6.68
CA VAL A 219 0.49 -5.74 -7.68
C VAL A 219 0.70 -4.24 -7.89
N GLY A 220 1.96 -3.81 -8.00
CA GLY A 220 2.32 -2.41 -8.22
C GLY A 220 2.02 -1.94 -9.66
N THR A 221 2.31 -0.66 -9.92
CA THR A 221 2.07 -0.03 -11.23
C THR A 221 2.88 -0.66 -12.36
N ASP A 222 3.94 -1.42 -12.03
CA ASP A 222 4.75 -2.20 -12.98
C ASP A 222 4.06 -3.47 -13.52
N GLY A 223 2.91 -3.84 -12.96
CA GLY A 223 2.10 -4.99 -13.38
C GLY A 223 2.65 -6.37 -13.00
N THR A 224 3.74 -6.45 -12.23
CA THR A 224 4.42 -7.73 -11.95
C THR A 224 4.77 -7.94 -10.49
N LYS A 225 5.42 -6.98 -9.86
CA LYS A 225 5.87 -7.08 -8.47
C LYS A 225 4.79 -6.59 -7.52
N LYS A 226 4.78 -7.10 -6.29
CA LYS A 226 3.93 -6.54 -5.24
C LYS A 226 4.20 -5.04 -5.08
N MET A 227 3.16 -4.27 -4.81
CA MET A 227 3.28 -2.85 -4.56
C MET A 227 4.19 -2.57 -3.35
N SER A 228 5.21 -1.74 -3.55
CA SER A 228 6.17 -1.38 -2.50
C SER A 228 6.88 -0.06 -2.81
N LYS A 229 7.15 0.74 -1.78
CA LYS A 229 7.98 1.95 -1.89
C LYS A 229 9.38 1.63 -2.39
N SER A 230 9.99 0.53 -1.92
CA SER A 230 11.36 0.14 -2.32
C SER A 230 11.47 -0.22 -3.81
N TYR A 231 10.37 -0.60 -4.45
CA TYR A 231 10.33 -0.87 -5.89
C TYR A 231 9.93 0.36 -6.72
N GLY A 232 9.50 1.45 -6.08
CA GLY A 232 9.03 2.65 -6.78
C GLY A 232 7.73 2.45 -7.58
N ASN A 233 7.01 1.35 -7.36
CA ASN A 233 5.80 0.93 -8.10
C ASN A 233 4.51 1.16 -7.30
N TYR A 234 4.50 2.10 -6.36
CA TYR A 234 3.40 2.33 -5.43
C TYR A 234 2.55 3.55 -5.79
N ILE A 235 1.31 3.53 -5.31
CA ILE A 235 0.38 4.66 -5.28
C ILE A 235 0.13 4.97 -3.80
N GLY A 236 0.62 6.12 -3.33
CA GLY A 236 0.49 6.56 -1.95
C GLY A 236 -0.92 7.05 -1.64
N LEU A 237 -1.39 6.87 -0.40
CA LEU A 237 -2.69 7.42 0.04
C LEU A 237 -2.67 8.94 0.20
N THR A 238 -1.47 9.50 0.27
CA THR A 238 -1.21 10.93 0.42
C THR A 238 -0.59 11.55 -0.83
N ASP A 239 -0.51 10.80 -1.94
CA ASP A 239 -0.10 11.36 -3.22
C ASP A 239 -1.09 12.46 -3.63
N GLU A 240 -0.60 13.52 -4.26
CA GLU A 240 -1.45 14.59 -4.79
C GLU A 240 -2.47 14.02 -5.81
N PRO A 241 -3.71 14.57 -5.89
CA PRO A 241 -4.77 14.03 -6.74
C PRO A 241 -4.35 13.75 -8.19
N ASN A 242 -3.60 14.67 -8.79
CA ASN A 242 -3.14 14.55 -10.19
C ASN A 242 -2.10 13.42 -10.35
N ASP A 243 -1.18 13.29 -9.37
CA ASP A 243 -0.18 12.22 -9.37
C ASP A 243 -0.84 10.84 -9.14
N MET A 244 -1.75 10.76 -8.17
CA MET A 244 -2.52 9.55 -7.89
C MET A 244 -3.28 9.09 -9.14
N PHE A 245 -4.01 9.99 -9.82
CA PHE A 245 -4.72 9.70 -11.05
C PHE A 245 -3.76 9.22 -12.15
N GLY A 246 -2.66 9.93 -12.36
CA GLY A 246 -1.63 9.58 -13.34
C GLY A 246 -1.01 8.20 -13.10
N LYS A 247 -0.75 7.84 -11.84
CA LYS A 247 -0.27 6.51 -11.44
C LYS A 247 -1.31 5.43 -11.73
N VAL A 248 -2.60 5.66 -11.46
CA VAL A 248 -3.67 4.72 -11.83
C VAL A 248 -3.75 4.54 -13.34
N MET A 249 -3.62 5.62 -14.12
CA MET A 249 -3.59 5.53 -15.59
C MET A 249 -2.38 4.74 -16.12
N SER A 250 -1.31 4.60 -15.35
CA SER A 250 -0.08 3.89 -15.74
C SER A 250 -0.08 2.39 -15.47
N ILE A 251 -1.06 1.84 -14.72
CA ILE A 251 -1.13 0.39 -14.48
C ILE A 251 -1.32 -0.38 -15.78
N THR A 252 -0.88 -1.65 -15.82
CA THR A 252 -1.10 -2.50 -16.99
C THR A 252 -2.57 -2.94 -17.09
N ASP A 253 -3.03 -3.29 -18.29
CA ASP A 253 -4.44 -3.60 -18.51
C ASP A 253 -4.88 -4.86 -17.78
N GLU A 254 -3.97 -5.83 -17.64
CA GLU A 254 -4.22 -7.13 -17.02
C GLU A 254 -4.58 -7.03 -15.53
N ILE A 255 -4.09 -5.99 -14.83
CA ILE A 255 -4.34 -5.84 -13.39
C ILE A 255 -5.53 -4.92 -13.07
N ILE A 256 -6.20 -4.33 -14.07
CA ILE A 256 -7.37 -3.47 -13.86
C ILE A 256 -8.46 -4.16 -13.04
N PRO A 257 -8.89 -5.42 -13.35
CA PRO A 257 -9.91 -6.11 -12.55
C PRO A 257 -9.51 -6.24 -11.08
N MET A 258 -8.24 -6.58 -10.80
CA MET A 258 -7.73 -6.66 -9.43
C MET A 258 -7.84 -5.32 -8.70
N TYR A 259 -7.45 -4.21 -9.35
CA TYR A 259 -7.53 -2.88 -8.73
C TYR A 259 -8.98 -2.47 -8.46
N TYR A 260 -9.91 -2.74 -9.36
CA TYR A 260 -11.32 -2.53 -9.11
C TYR A 260 -11.81 -3.32 -7.90
N ARG A 261 -11.50 -4.60 -7.84
CA ARG A 261 -11.95 -5.51 -6.77
C ARG A 261 -11.37 -5.13 -5.40
N LEU A 262 -10.13 -4.65 -5.35
CA LEU A 262 -9.40 -4.39 -4.09
C LEU A 262 -9.38 -2.91 -3.68
N CYS A 263 -9.48 -1.97 -4.63
CA CYS A 263 -9.23 -0.56 -4.36
C CYS A 263 -10.41 0.36 -4.63
N SER A 264 -11.49 -0.11 -5.32
CA SER A 264 -12.64 0.75 -5.63
C SER A 264 -13.78 0.65 -4.61
N THR A 265 -14.74 1.56 -4.69
CA THR A 265 -15.96 1.57 -3.86
C THR A 265 -17.17 0.95 -4.57
N LEU A 266 -16.98 0.30 -5.70
CA LEU A 266 -18.04 -0.27 -6.51
C LEU A 266 -18.75 -1.43 -5.78
N SER A 267 -20.02 -1.61 -6.09
CA SER A 267 -20.80 -2.76 -5.64
C SER A 267 -20.29 -4.07 -6.25
N ILE A 268 -20.62 -5.20 -5.60
CA ILE A 268 -20.20 -6.51 -6.11
C ILE A 268 -20.74 -6.77 -7.52
N ASP A 269 -21.95 -6.32 -7.83
CA ASP A 269 -22.56 -6.51 -9.16
C ASP A 269 -21.79 -5.73 -10.25
N GLU A 270 -21.35 -4.49 -9.93
CA GLU A 270 -20.51 -3.69 -10.84
C GLU A 270 -19.13 -4.33 -11.02
N LEU A 271 -18.54 -4.84 -9.94
CA LEU A 271 -17.25 -5.54 -10.00
C LEU A 271 -17.35 -6.82 -10.85
N ASP A 272 -18.41 -7.60 -10.68
CA ASP A 272 -18.65 -8.81 -11.47
C ASP A 272 -18.89 -8.48 -12.96
N ALA A 273 -19.55 -7.35 -13.26
CA ALA A 273 -19.73 -6.88 -14.63
C ALA A 273 -18.38 -6.47 -15.29
N ILE A 274 -17.48 -5.85 -14.52
CA ILE A 274 -16.14 -5.52 -15.01
C ILE A 274 -15.34 -6.80 -15.30
N ASP A 275 -15.29 -7.75 -14.36
CA ASP A 275 -14.59 -9.02 -14.58
C ASP A 275 -15.11 -9.75 -15.81
N LYS A 276 -16.45 -9.76 -16.00
CA LYS A 276 -17.08 -10.34 -17.18
C LYS A 276 -16.66 -9.64 -18.46
N SER A 277 -16.57 -8.29 -18.47
CA SER A 277 -16.19 -7.53 -19.66
C SER A 277 -14.76 -7.87 -20.12
N PHE A 278 -13.85 -8.14 -19.17
CA PHE A 278 -12.50 -8.62 -19.49
C PHE A 278 -12.51 -10.06 -20.03
N ALA A 279 -13.31 -10.96 -19.41
CA ALA A 279 -13.44 -12.34 -19.86
C ALA A 279 -14.04 -12.45 -21.28
N ASP A 280 -15.01 -11.61 -21.60
CA ASP A 280 -15.69 -11.56 -22.89
C ASP A 280 -14.92 -10.75 -23.96
N GLY A 281 -13.81 -10.08 -23.58
CA GLY A 281 -13.02 -9.23 -24.47
C GLY A 281 -13.73 -7.94 -24.92
N THR A 282 -14.76 -7.50 -24.18
CA THR A 282 -15.53 -6.28 -24.47
C THR A 282 -15.09 -5.08 -23.63
N ALA A 283 -14.14 -5.26 -22.70
CA ALA A 283 -13.61 -4.19 -21.87
C ALA A 283 -12.93 -3.09 -22.70
N ASP A 284 -13.14 -1.83 -22.30
CA ASP A 284 -12.31 -0.71 -22.75
C ASP A 284 -11.34 -0.33 -21.61
N PRO A 285 -10.08 -0.82 -21.63
CA PRO A 285 -9.14 -0.58 -20.55
C PRO A 285 -8.87 0.90 -20.30
N TYR A 286 -8.86 1.74 -21.34
CA TYR A 286 -8.63 3.17 -21.20
C TYR A 286 -9.74 3.85 -20.39
N GLN A 287 -11.01 3.60 -20.74
CA GLN A 287 -12.15 4.15 -20.01
C GLN A 287 -12.24 3.60 -18.59
N LEU A 288 -11.95 2.31 -18.42
CA LEU A 288 -11.95 1.68 -17.10
C LEU A 288 -10.86 2.28 -16.20
N LYS A 289 -9.63 2.49 -16.68
CA LYS A 289 -8.58 3.18 -15.89
C LYS A 289 -9.00 4.60 -15.49
N ARG A 290 -9.66 5.35 -16.39
CA ARG A 290 -10.15 6.69 -16.09
C ARG A 290 -11.21 6.68 -14.99
N ALA A 291 -12.18 5.76 -15.09
CA ALA A 291 -13.23 5.62 -14.08
C ALA A 291 -12.64 5.15 -12.72
N LEU A 292 -11.70 4.21 -12.75
CA LEU A 292 -10.98 3.74 -11.56
C LEU A 292 -10.17 4.88 -10.93
N GLY A 293 -9.45 5.67 -11.73
CA GLY A 293 -8.66 6.81 -11.25
C GLY A 293 -9.53 7.83 -10.54
N ARG A 294 -10.70 8.19 -11.12
CA ARG A 294 -11.66 9.07 -10.42
C ARG A 294 -12.11 8.48 -9.10
N ASN A 295 -12.52 7.21 -9.10
CA ASN A 295 -13.03 6.56 -7.90
C ASN A 295 -11.98 6.50 -6.78
N ILE A 296 -10.72 6.17 -7.10
CA ILE A 296 -9.63 6.12 -6.12
C ILE A 296 -9.29 7.53 -5.61
N VAL A 297 -9.20 8.54 -6.48
CA VAL A 297 -8.92 9.91 -6.05
C VAL A 297 -10.05 10.44 -5.16
N ASP A 298 -11.31 10.26 -5.56
CA ASP A 298 -12.46 10.69 -4.74
C ASP A 298 -12.45 10.03 -3.35
N LEU A 299 -12.05 8.77 -3.27
CA LEU A 299 -11.98 8.03 -2.01
C LEU A 299 -11.01 8.64 -0.99
N TYR A 300 -9.87 9.17 -1.44
CA TYR A 300 -8.81 9.65 -0.54
C TYR A 300 -8.74 11.18 -0.42
N HIS A 301 -9.31 11.91 -1.39
CA HIS A 301 -9.25 13.38 -1.44
C HIS A 301 -10.61 14.07 -1.36
N GLY A 302 -11.71 13.30 -1.48
CA GLY A 302 -13.08 13.81 -1.42
C GLY A 302 -13.78 13.82 -2.77
N GLU A 303 -15.10 13.85 -2.72
CA GLU A 303 -15.97 13.78 -3.90
C GLU A 303 -15.69 14.94 -4.88
N GLY A 304 -15.53 14.61 -6.16
CA GLY A 304 -15.28 15.55 -7.25
C GLY A 304 -13.81 15.84 -7.54
N GLU A 305 -12.86 15.49 -6.65
CA GLU A 305 -11.43 15.67 -6.91
C GLU A 305 -10.92 14.77 -8.03
N GLY A 306 -11.50 13.58 -8.18
CA GLY A 306 -11.19 12.66 -9.29
C GLY A 306 -11.55 13.22 -10.67
N LEU A 307 -12.63 13.99 -10.77
CA LEU A 307 -12.98 14.67 -12.02
C LEU A 307 -11.99 15.79 -12.34
N LYS A 308 -11.53 16.55 -11.34
CA LYS A 308 -10.51 17.60 -11.51
C LYS A 308 -9.18 16.99 -11.94
N ALA A 309 -8.74 15.92 -11.28
CA ALA A 309 -7.51 15.21 -11.61
C ALA A 309 -7.56 14.62 -13.04
N GLN A 310 -8.72 14.08 -13.46
CA GLN A 310 -8.92 13.63 -14.83
C GLN A 310 -8.83 14.79 -15.83
N ALA A 311 -9.45 15.95 -15.54
CA ALA A 311 -9.38 17.10 -16.42
C ALA A 311 -7.94 17.62 -16.59
N ALA A 312 -7.17 17.69 -15.49
CA ALA A 312 -5.75 18.04 -15.52
C ALA A 312 -4.93 17.03 -16.34
N PHE A 313 -5.20 15.72 -16.17
CA PHE A 313 -4.56 14.67 -16.98
C PHE A 313 -4.89 14.84 -18.47
N ASP A 314 -6.15 15.12 -18.83
CA ASP A 314 -6.55 15.34 -20.21
C ASP A 314 -5.88 16.57 -20.82
N ALA A 315 -5.80 17.69 -20.08
CA ALA A 315 -5.10 18.91 -20.51
C ALA A 315 -3.63 18.59 -20.81
N GLN A 316 -2.95 17.93 -19.87
CA GLN A 316 -1.53 17.59 -20.02
C GLN A 316 -1.25 16.63 -21.20
N PHE A 317 -2.09 15.61 -21.39
CA PHE A 317 -1.79 14.51 -22.33
C PHE A 317 -2.47 14.64 -23.68
N LYS A 318 -3.65 15.30 -23.78
CA LYS A 318 -4.35 15.54 -25.04
C LYS A 318 -3.94 16.85 -25.69
N ASN A 319 -3.81 17.93 -24.88
CA ASN A 319 -3.58 19.28 -25.41
C ASN A 319 -2.12 19.71 -25.32
N ASN A 320 -1.24 18.91 -24.70
CA ASN A 320 0.14 19.34 -24.36
C ASN A 320 0.19 20.61 -23.51
N GLU A 321 -0.86 20.89 -22.76
CA GLU A 321 -0.89 22.04 -21.85
C GLU A 321 0.06 21.82 -20.67
N VAL A 322 0.57 22.95 -20.15
CA VAL A 322 1.46 22.96 -18.97
C VAL A 322 0.63 22.60 -17.75
N PRO A 323 1.04 21.64 -16.90
CA PRO A 323 0.35 21.36 -15.65
C PRO A 323 0.30 22.59 -14.73
N ASP A 324 -0.79 22.76 -13.98
CA ASP A 324 -0.96 23.85 -13.02
C ASP A 324 -0.01 23.74 -11.81
N ASP A 325 0.53 22.53 -11.54
CA ASP A 325 1.35 22.17 -10.39
C ASP A 325 2.84 21.97 -10.72
N VAL A 326 3.36 22.69 -11.73
CA VAL A 326 4.78 22.62 -12.09
C VAL A 326 5.64 23.14 -10.93
N LYS A 327 6.60 22.31 -10.48
CA LYS A 327 7.56 22.70 -9.45
C LYS A 327 8.42 23.88 -9.93
N GLU A 328 8.58 24.88 -9.07
CA GLU A 328 9.44 26.04 -9.30
C GLU A 328 10.83 25.80 -8.70
N PHE A 329 11.88 26.16 -9.45
CA PHE A 329 13.26 26.01 -9.04
C PHE A 329 14.01 27.34 -9.19
N SER A 330 14.59 27.81 -8.08
CA SER A 330 15.55 28.92 -8.10
C SER A 330 16.95 28.34 -8.16
N ILE A 331 17.61 28.46 -9.32
CA ILE A 331 18.92 27.87 -9.55
C ILE A 331 19.90 28.97 -10.00
N SER A 332 21.20 28.78 -9.69
CA SER A 332 22.24 29.67 -10.19
C SER A 332 22.64 29.27 -11.61
N LEU A 333 22.44 30.16 -12.56
CA LEU A 333 22.82 29.97 -13.95
C LEU A 333 24.31 30.39 -14.15
N GLU A 334 25.23 29.47 -13.79
CA GLU A 334 26.69 29.70 -13.98
C GLU A 334 27.07 29.32 -15.40
N ALA A 335 27.50 30.33 -16.17
CA ALA A 335 28.06 30.15 -17.50
C ALA A 335 29.54 29.72 -17.44
N ASP A 336 29.98 28.93 -18.41
CA ASP A 336 31.37 28.54 -18.59
C ASP A 336 32.21 29.68 -19.25
N GLU A 337 33.46 29.37 -19.55
CA GLU A 337 34.40 30.36 -20.19
C GLU A 337 33.89 30.85 -21.56
N ASP A 338 33.04 30.08 -22.23
CA ASP A 338 32.42 30.44 -23.50
C ASP A 338 31.09 31.23 -23.33
N GLY A 339 30.70 31.52 -22.07
CA GLY A 339 29.45 32.21 -21.75
C GLY A 339 28.21 31.34 -21.86
N LEU A 340 28.34 30.02 -21.95
CA LEU A 340 27.25 29.06 -22.13
C LEU A 340 27.01 28.24 -20.85
N ILE A 341 25.76 27.80 -20.67
CA ILE A 341 25.34 26.92 -19.53
C ILE A 341 25.26 25.48 -19.99
N TYR A 342 25.85 24.57 -19.20
CA TYR A 342 25.79 23.16 -19.45
C TYR A 342 24.44 22.57 -19.02
N LEU A 343 23.54 22.44 -19.99
CA LEU A 343 22.11 22.04 -19.79
C LEU A 343 21.92 20.71 -19.04
N PRO A 344 22.72 19.63 -19.25
CA PRO A 344 22.53 18.41 -18.47
C PRO A 344 22.67 18.61 -16.95
N LYS A 345 23.50 19.52 -16.47
CA LYS A 345 23.60 19.85 -15.04
C LYS A 345 22.32 20.49 -14.55
N ILE A 346 21.76 21.43 -15.30
CA ILE A 346 20.49 22.09 -14.97
C ILE A 346 19.35 21.07 -14.90
N LEU A 347 19.24 20.15 -15.89
CA LEU A 347 18.19 19.10 -15.90
C LEU A 347 18.27 18.15 -14.69
N VAL A 348 19.45 17.98 -14.11
CA VAL A 348 19.63 17.21 -12.86
C VAL A 348 19.24 18.05 -11.64
N GLU A 349 19.64 19.31 -11.57
CA GLU A 349 19.31 20.21 -10.46
C GLU A 349 17.80 20.45 -10.32
N VAL A 350 17.06 20.47 -11.44
CA VAL A 350 15.60 20.61 -11.45
C VAL A 350 14.85 19.26 -11.45
N GLU A 351 15.51 18.19 -11.08
CA GLU A 351 14.92 16.84 -10.92
C GLU A 351 14.28 16.25 -12.21
N ILE A 352 14.54 16.84 -13.37
CA ILE A 352 14.10 16.28 -14.67
C ILE A 352 14.88 15.01 -15.03
N ALA A 353 16.14 14.93 -14.61
CA ALA A 353 16.98 13.75 -14.82
C ALA A 353 17.69 13.36 -13.52
N SER A 354 17.95 12.07 -13.33
CA SER A 354 18.65 11.54 -12.14
C SER A 354 20.18 11.66 -12.24
N SER A 355 20.70 11.90 -13.43
CA SER A 355 22.12 12.05 -13.70
C SER A 355 22.39 12.78 -15.02
N ASN A 356 23.61 13.35 -15.16
CA ASN A 356 24.04 13.94 -16.43
C ASN A 356 24.02 12.97 -17.61
N GLY A 357 24.22 11.67 -17.34
CA GLY A 357 24.13 10.63 -18.36
C GLY A 357 22.70 10.42 -18.86
N GLU A 358 21.70 10.44 -17.96
CA GLU A 358 20.27 10.41 -18.34
C GLU A 358 19.90 11.69 -19.08
N ALA A 359 20.28 12.84 -18.58
CA ALA A 359 19.99 14.13 -19.22
C ALA A 359 20.50 14.17 -20.67
N ARG A 360 21.73 13.70 -20.92
CA ARG A 360 22.26 13.59 -22.30
C ARG A 360 21.43 12.68 -23.17
N ARG A 361 21.05 11.49 -22.70
CA ARG A 361 20.19 10.57 -23.46
C ARG A 361 18.84 11.19 -23.82
N LEU A 362 18.25 11.97 -22.89
CA LEU A 362 17.01 12.70 -23.14
C LEU A 362 17.16 13.76 -24.22
N ILE A 363 18.27 14.51 -24.20
CA ILE A 363 18.60 15.52 -25.23
C ILE A 363 18.82 14.86 -26.58
N ASP A 364 19.63 13.78 -26.61
CA ASP A 364 19.95 13.06 -27.86
C ASP A 364 18.73 12.42 -28.50
N GLY A 365 17.80 11.94 -27.66
CA GLY A 365 16.50 11.40 -28.10
C GLY A 365 15.46 12.45 -28.50
N GLY A 366 15.80 13.76 -28.46
CA GLY A 366 14.86 14.84 -28.77
C GLY A 366 13.71 14.98 -27.76
N GLY A 367 13.89 14.44 -26.54
CA GLY A 367 12.86 14.41 -25.50
C GLY A 367 12.75 15.69 -24.67
N ILE A 368 13.63 16.68 -24.88
CA ILE A 368 13.66 17.93 -24.12
C ILE A 368 12.98 19.07 -24.92
N LYS A 369 12.16 19.86 -24.23
CA LYS A 369 11.65 21.15 -24.72
C LYS A 369 11.96 22.24 -23.71
N ILE A 370 12.26 23.44 -24.21
CA ILE A 370 12.40 24.67 -23.43
C ILE A 370 11.33 25.65 -23.91
N ASN A 371 10.50 26.15 -23.01
CA ASN A 371 9.37 27.02 -23.31
C ASN A 371 8.46 26.40 -24.43
N GLN A 372 8.19 25.11 -24.28
CA GLN A 372 7.41 24.27 -25.22
C GLN A 372 8.04 24.07 -26.62
N GLN A 373 9.21 24.68 -26.90
CA GLN A 373 9.94 24.50 -28.16
C GLN A 373 10.90 23.30 -28.05
N PRO A 374 10.89 22.36 -29.03
CA PRO A 374 11.81 21.24 -29.03
C PRO A 374 13.26 21.69 -29.06
N LEU A 375 14.08 21.13 -28.18
CA LEU A 375 15.53 21.35 -28.20
C LEU A 375 16.16 20.45 -29.28
N PRO A 376 17.02 20.97 -30.17
CA PRO A 376 17.72 20.15 -31.13
C PRO A 376 18.59 19.08 -30.44
N ALA A 377 18.63 17.89 -31.00
CA ALA A 377 19.44 16.78 -30.49
C ALA A 377 20.94 17.21 -30.39
N LYS A 378 21.61 16.68 -29.34
CA LYS A 378 23.03 16.99 -29.03
C LYS A 378 23.32 18.44 -28.62
N THR A 379 22.28 19.24 -28.32
CA THR A 379 22.46 20.58 -27.75
C THR A 379 22.69 20.50 -26.25
N TYR A 380 23.92 20.40 -25.81
CA TYR A 380 24.28 20.26 -24.40
C TYR A 380 24.61 21.59 -23.71
N LYS A 381 24.81 22.67 -24.47
CA LYS A 381 25.08 24.00 -23.95
C LYS A 381 24.09 25.01 -24.56
N VAL A 382 23.59 25.91 -23.73
CA VAL A 382 22.65 26.97 -24.13
C VAL A 382 23.05 28.30 -23.53
N GLU A 383 22.60 29.39 -24.14
CA GLU A 383 22.81 30.74 -23.59
C GLU A 383 22.00 30.93 -22.30
N PRO A 384 22.50 31.71 -21.33
CA PRO A 384 21.79 31.98 -20.07
C PRO A 384 20.38 32.55 -20.31
N SER A 385 20.22 33.40 -21.30
CA SER A 385 18.93 34.01 -21.69
C SER A 385 17.84 33.01 -22.06
N VAL A 386 18.22 31.82 -22.55
CA VAL A 386 17.29 30.74 -22.90
C VAL A 386 16.68 30.08 -21.66
N LEU A 387 17.39 30.15 -20.52
CA LEU A 387 16.99 29.54 -19.26
C LEU A 387 16.36 30.52 -18.27
N GLU A 388 16.41 31.82 -18.52
CA GLU A 388 15.76 32.82 -17.67
C GLU A 388 14.24 32.60 -17.64
N LYS A 389 13.71 32.27 -16.45
CA LYS A 389 12.28 31.93 -16.25
C LYS A 389 11.75 30.88 -17.23
N ALA A 390 12.61 29.96 -17.65
CA ALA A 390 12.26 28.98 -18.65
C ALA A 390 11.42 27.84 -18.06
N LEU A 391 10.46 27.39 -18.84
CA LEU A 391 9.72 26.14 -18.59
C LEU A 391 10.45 25.00 -19.29
N LEU A 392 10.98 24.08 -18.50
CA LEU A 392 11.69 22.89 -18.99
C LEU A 392 10.74 21.70 -19.00
N GLN A 393 10.78 20.90 -20.07
CA GLN A 393 9.95 19.70 -20.21
C GLN A 393 10.78 18.53 -20.73
N ALA A 394 10.61 17.34 -20.13
CA ALA A 394 11.13 16.09 -20.67
C ALA A 394 10.02 15.06 -20.87
N GLY A 395 9.78 14.71 -22.14
CA GLY A 395 8.64 13.87 -22.51
C GLY A 395 7.30 14.55 -22.17
N LYS A 396 6.31 13.75 -21.71
CA LYS A 396 4.97 14.25 -21.36
C LYS A 396 4.76 14.46 -19.85
N LYS A 397 5.66 13.95 -19.00
CA LYS A 397 5.43 13.85 -17.55
C LYS A 397 6.34 14.73 -16.69
N ARG A 398 7.50 15.11 -17.15
CA ARG A 398 8.51 15.81 -16.33
C ARG A 398 8.57 17.27 -16.73
N TRP A 399 8.26 18.14 -15.79
CA TRP A 399 8.21 19.59 -15.95
C TRP A 399 8.94 20.29 -14.81
N ALA A 400 9.57 21.41 -15.10
CA ALA A 400 10.19 22.28 -14.10
C ALA A 400 10.13 23.73 -14.59
N GLN A 401 9.75 24.66 -13.71
CA GLN A 401 9.76 26.09 -13.95
C GLN A 401 10.99 26.71 -13.30
N LEU A 402 11.81 27.39 -14.06
CA LEU A 402 12.89 28.23 -13.51
C LEU A 402 12.33 29.60 -13.11
N ILE A 403 12.71 30.10 -11.92
CA ILE A 403 12.30 31.40 -11.38
C ILE A 403 13.48 32.29 -11.03
#